data_f4201874bf7fa603291d31d5fc4e941d
#
_entry.id   f4201874bf7fa603291d31d5fc4e941d
#
_cell.length_a   1.000
_cell.length_b   1.000
_cell.length_c   1.000
_cell.angle_alpha   90.00
_cell.angle_beta   90.00
_cell.angle_gamma   90.00
#
_symmetry.space_group_name_H-M   'P 1'
#
loop_
_entity.id
_entity.type
_entity.pdbx_description
1 polymer ?
#
loop_
_entity_poly.entity_id
_entity_poly.type
_entity_poly.pdbx_seq_one_letter_code
_entity_poly.pdbx_strand_id
1 'polypeptide(L)'
;MLKWNGVSVGTLALLAGLLLANSASAQGTEGRLLKASEGLQMPGSEADSAWWFVSYPGEDELPSVQRFSRLTGCDHPEGGMSRQDFDATLDHLGEVQPWMDRGQKESARGFARLQKLFHRRYEELAVYRCETGTAEVPVYFVGVNENGLSGLLTVNIET
;
A
#
# COMPACT_ATOMS: atom_id res chain seq x y z
N MET A 1 9.12 18.16 -58.59
CA MET A 1 10.08 17.66 -57.56
C MET A 1 9.47 17.91 -56.17
N LEU A 2 8.89 16.93 -55.55
CA LEU A 2 8.45 16.98 -54.17
C LEU A 2 9.59 16.53 -53.26
N LYS A 3 10.06 17.40 -52.36
CA LYS A 3 10.98 17.05 -51.28
C LYS A 3 10.19 16.41 -50.14
N TRP A 4 10.44 15.15 -49.86
CA TRP A 4 10.01 14.48 -48.62
C TRP A 4 10.95 14.92 -47.50
N ASN A 5 10.43 15.64 -46.52
CA ASN A 5 11.13 15.88 -45.24
C ASN A 5 10.89 14.65 -44.33
N GLY A 6 12.00 13.97 -44.02
CA GLY A 6 12.00 12.81 -43.13
C GLY A 6 11.53 13.18 -41.72
N VAL A 7 10.45 12.54 -41.29
CA VAL A 7 10.02 12.57 -39.90
C VAL A 7 10.94 11.64 -39.10
N SER A 8 11.62 12.21 -38.12
CA SER A 8 12.56 11.51 -37.24
C SER A 8 11.86 10.42 -36.43
N VAL A 9 12.22 9.19 -36.70
CA VAL A 9 11.68 7.96 -36.03
C VAL A 9 12.27 7.81 -34.59
N GLY A 10 13.10 8.74 -34.13
CA GLY A 10 13.81 8.62 -32.84
C GLY A 10 12.98 8.93 -31.59
N THR A 11 11.89 9.68 -31.70
CA THR A 11 11.17 10.20 -30.52
C THR A 11 10.13 9.22 -29.95
N LEU A 12 9.60 8.30 -30.78
CA LEU A 12 8.60 7.31 -30.29
C LEU A 12 9.22 6.15 -29.47
N ALA A 13 10.46 5.80 -29.71
CA ALA A 13 11.12 4.69 -29.01
C ALA A 13 11.46 5.02 -27.55
N LEU A 14 11.76 6.29 -27.25
CA LEU A 14 12.07 6.76 -25.89
C LEU A 14 10.83 6.79 -24.98
N LEU A 15 9.68 7.17 -25.51
CA LEU A 15 8.41 7.19 -24.75
C LEU A 15 7.92 5.76 -24.44
N ALA A 16 8.06 4.82 -25.35
CA ALA A 16 7.70 3.42 -25.11
C ALA A 16 8.61 2.76 -24.06
N GLY A 17 9.88 3.08 -24.04
CA GLY A 17 10.84 2.59 -23.05
C GLY A 17 10.54 3.07 -21.64
N LEU A 18 10.12 4.32 -21.48
CA LEU A 18 9.77 4.89 -20.16
C LEU A 18 8.51 4.26 -19.59
N LEU A 19 7.48 4.02 -20.41
CA LEU A 19 6.24 3.37 -19.99
C LEU A 19 6.46 1.90 -19.56
N LEU A 20 7.33 1.17 -20.26
CA LEU A 20 7.68 -0.21 -19.91
C LEU A 20 8.50 -0.30 -18.62
N ALA A 21 9.42 0.62 -18.40
CA ALA A 21 10.23 0.67 -17.18
C ALA A 21 9.37 0.97 -15.95
N ASN A 22 8.42 1.89 -16.04
CA ASN A 22 7.49 2.21 -14.95
C ASN A 22 6.57 1.03 -14.62
N SER A 23 6.07 0.32 -15.62
CA SER A 23 5.22 -0.86 -15.42
C SER A 23 5.99 -2.00 -14.74
N ALA A 24 7.23 -2.27 -15.14
CA ALA A 24 8.08 -3.29 -14.53
C ALA A 24 8.44 -2.95 -13.07
N SER A 25 8.68 -1.67 -12.76
CA SER A 25 8.96 -1.19 -11.40
C SER A 25 7.73 -1.36 -10.49
N ALA A 26 6.54 -1.02 -10.97
CA ALA A 26 5.28 -1.19 -10.24
C ALA A 26 5.00 -2.67 -9.94
N GLN A 27 5.15 -3.56 -10.92
CA GLN A 27 5.00 -5.01 -10.74
C GLN A 27 6.03 -5.58 -9.75
N GLY A 28 7.26 -5.10 -9.78
CA GLY A 28 8.29 -5.49 -8.84
C GLY A 28 7.97 -5.08 -7.39
N THR A 29 7.33 -3.94 -7.19
CA THR A 29 6.90 -3.46 -5.88
C THR A 29 5.73 -4.29 -5.35
N GLU A 30 4.69 -4.53 -6.16
CA GLU A 30 3.55 -5.38 -5.83
C GLU A 30 3.99 -6.77 -5.34
N GLY A 31 4.78 -7.49 -6.14
CA GLY A 31 5.22 -8.84 -5.78
C GLY A 31 6.05 -8.88 -4.50
N ARG A 32 6.87 -7.87 -4.24
CA ARG A 32 7.65 -7.78 -2.99
C ARG A 32 6.81 -7.48 -1.77
N LEU A 33 5.83 -6.59 -1.88
CA LEU A 33 4.92 -6.25 -0.79
C LEU A 33 4.04 -7.44 -0.43
N LEU A 34 3.42 -8.09 -1.43
CA LEU A 34 2.60 -9.28 -1.21
C LEU A 34 3.39 -10.41 -0.58
N LYS A 35 4.60 -10.68 -1.05
CA LYS A 35 5.48 -11.69 -0.44
C LYS A 35 5.87 -11.33 0.99
N ALA A 36 6.14 -10.07 1.29
CA ALA A 36 6.52 -9.63 2.63
C ALA A 36 5.34 -9.65 3.61
N SER A 37 4.11 -9.54 3.13
CA SER A 37 2.89 -9.61 3.96
C SER A 37 2.34 -11.03 4.14
N GLU A 38 2.85 -12.00 3.39
CA GLU A 38 2.41 -13.39 3.48
C GLU A 38 2.54 -13.93 4.90
N GLY A 39 1.44 -14.43 5.46
CA GLY A 39 1.38 -15.00 6.80
C GLY A 39 1.40 -13.98 7.94
N LEU A 40 1.44 -12.66 7.67
CA LEU A 40 1.30 -11.67 8.72
C LEU A 40 -0.14 -11.62 9.22
N GLN A 41 -0.29 -11.61 10.55
CA GLN A 41 -1.58 -11.55 11.23
C GLN A 41 -1.73 -10.21 11.94
N MET A 42 -2.85 -9.53 11.69
CA MET A 42 -3.21 -8.33 12.42
C MET A 42 -3.51 -8.69 13.88
N PRO A 43 -2.88 -8.03 14.86
CA PRO A 43 -3.13 -8.28 16.27
C PRO A 43 -4.62 -8.04 16.61
N GLY A 44 -5.20 -8.97 17.38
CA GLY A 44 -6.59 -8.89 17.79
C GLY A 44 -7.62 -9.22 16.71
N SER A 45 -7.19 -9.55 15.49
CA SER A 45 -8.11 -10.05 14.48
C SER A 45 -8.57 -11.45 14.81
N GLU A 46 -9.89 -11.69 14.74
CA GLU A 46 -10.48 -13.02 14.98
C GLU A 46 -10.39 -13.95 13.77
N ALA A 47 -9.93 -13.46 12.63
CA ALA A 47 -9.73 -14.23 11.42
C ALA A 47 -8.30 -14.06 10.87
N ASP A 48 -7.89 -15.00 10.03
CA ASP A 48 -6.63 -14.90 9.29
C ASP A 48 -6.64 -13.65 8.41
N SER A 49 -5.55 -12.89 8.47
CA SER A 49 -5.40 -11.67 7.68
C SER A 49 -5.04 -12.03 6.24
N ALA A 50 -5.93 -11.71 5.31
CA ALA A 50 -5.62 -11.72 3.88
C ALA A 50 -5.05 -10.36 3.47
N TRP A 51 -4.17 -10.36 2.47
CA TRP A 51 -3.47 -9.19 1.99
C TRP A 51 -3.67 -9.00 0.49
N TRP A 52 -3.99 -7.78 0.08
CA TRP A 52 -4.16 -7.41 -1.32
C TRP A 52 -3.30 -6.19 -1.65
N PHE A 53 -2.78 -6.15 -2.86
CA PHE A 53 -2.14 -4.95 -3.38
C PHE A 53 -3.18 -3.98 -3.92
N VAL A 54 -3.03 -2.71 -3.58
CA VAL A 54 -3.87 -1.61 -4.09
C VAL A 54 -3.01 -0.58 -4.80
N SER A 55 -3.54 0.02 -5.89
CA SER A 55 -2.81 1.01 -6.68
C SER A 55 -3.77 2.08 -7.21
N TYR A 56 -3.36 3.32 -7.02
CA TYR A 56 -4.05 4.53 -7.47
C TYR A 56 -3.04 5.43 -8.21
N PRO A 57 -2.72 5.11 -9.48
CA PRO A 57 -1.62 5.76 -10.21
C PRO A 57 -1.86 7.24 -10.53
N GLY A 58 -3.10 7.72 -10.40
CA GLY A 58 -3.44 9.13 -10.55
C GLY A 58 -3.17 10.00 -9.31
N GLU A 59 -2.79 9.39 -8.20
CA GLU A 59 -2.48 10.10 -6.95
C GLU A 59 -0.95 10.21 -6.82
N ASP A 60 -0.41 11.42 -6.88
CA ASP A 60 1.02 11.72 -6.80
C ASP A 60 1.47 12.27 -5.43
N GLU A 61 0.53 12.41 -4.50
CA GLU A 61 0.74 12.77 -3.10
C GLU A 61 -0.16 11.95 -2.18
N LEU A 62 0.13 11.93 -0.88
CA LEU A 62 -0.76 11.28 0.10
C LEU A 62 -2.11 12.01 0.13
N PRO A 63 -3.21 11.31 -0.21
CA PRO A 63 -4.53 11.95 -0.29
C PRO A 63 -5.02 12.38 1.10
N SER A 64 -5.85 13.43 1.12
CA SER A 64 -6.62 13.74 2.32
C SER A 64 -7.56 12.57 2.68
N VAL A 65 -8.00 12.54 3.93
CA VAL A 65 -8.98 11.53 4.41
C VAL A 65 -10.22 11.51 3.52
N GLN A 66 -10.77 12.67 3.15
CA GLN A 66 -11.95 12.78 2.29
C GLN A 66 -11.68 12.28 0.87
N ARG A 67 -10.50 12.56 0.33
CA ARG A 67 -10.11 12.08 -1.01
C ARG A 67 -9.96 10.56 -1.00
N PHE A 68 -9.26 10.00 0.00
CA PHE A 68 -9.05 8.56 0.09
C PHE A 68 -10.35 7.81 0.37
N SER A 69 -11.23 8.37 1.19
CA SER A 69 -12.60 7.84 1.40
C SER A 69 -13.35 7.68 0.08
N ARG A 70 -13.29 8.69 -0.80
CA ARG A 70 -13.94 8.60 -2.14
C ARG A 70 -13.26 7.58 -3.05
N LEU A 71 -11.92 7.48 -3.03
CA LEU A 71 -11.18 6.51 -3.85
C LEU A 71 -11.51 5.07 -3.48
N THR A 72 -11.73 4.79 -2.20
CA THR A 72 -11.94 3.45 -1.66
C THR A 72 -13.41 3.09 -1.46
N GLY A 73 -14.31 4.07 -1.55
CA GLY A 73 -15.73 3.88 -1.22
C GLY A 73 -16.01 3.74 0.27
N CYS A 74 -15.08 4.17 1.15
CA CYS A 74 -15.26 4.21 2.59
C CYS A 74 -16.09 5.42 3.01
N ASP A 75 -17.39 5.35 2.81
CA ASP A 75 -18.35 6.40 3.20
C ASP A 75 -19.48 5.75 4.03
N HIS A 76 -19.24 5.61 5.33
CA HIS A 76 -20.16 4.97 6.26
C HIS A 76 -20.70 5.98 7.27
N PRO A 77 -22.02 6.01 7.51
CA PRO A 77 -22.64 6.98 8.39
C PRO A 77 -22.25 6.82 9.87
N GLU A 78 -21.85 5.62 10.29
CA GLU A 78 -21.46 5.30 11.68
C GLU A 78 -19.95 5.21 11.89
N GLY A 79 -19.19 5.60 10.92
CA GLY A 79 -17.74 5.51 10.95
C GLY A 79 -17.10 6.44 9.95
N GLY A 80 -16.09 5.97 9.25
CA GLY A 80 -15.44 6.70 8.19
C GLY A 80 -13.94 6.43 8.14
N MET A 81 -13.29 7.13 7.24
CA MET A 81 -11.86 7.04 7.05
C MET A 81 -11.11 7.85 8.12
N SER A 82 -10.10 7.25 8.72
CA SER A 82 -9.10 7.95 9.52
C SER A 82 -7.71 7.73 8.93
N ARG A 83 -6.80 8.67 9.18
CA ARG A 83 -5.38 8.56 8.80
C ARG A 83 -4.53 8.47 10.06
N GLN A 84 -3.60 7.53 10.06
CA GLN A 84 -2.68 7.28 11.15
C GLN A 84 -1.23 7.46 10.66
N ASP A 85 -0.34 7.76 11.57
CA ASP A 85 1.10 7.78 11.30
C ASP A 85 1.57 6.36 10.96
N PHE A 86 2.29 6.23 9.83
CA PHE A 86 2.74 4.93 9.34
C PHE A 86 3.76 4.30 10.29
N ASP A 87 4.77 5.05 10.70
CA ASP A 87 5.84 4.50 11.52
C ASP A 87 5.35 4.16 12.92
N ALA A 88 4.56 5.02 13.55
CA ALA A 88 3.97 4.71 14.85
C ALA A 88 3.09 3.45 14.81
N THR A 89 2.34 3.26 13.72
CA THR A 89 1.50 2.06 13.54
C THR A 89 2.36 0.82 13.35
N LEU A 90 3.36 0.85 12.48
CA LEU A 90 4.22 -0.30 12.21
C LEU A 90 5.17 -0.61 13.38
N ASP A 91 5.63 0.39 14.12
CA ASP A 91 6.40 0.19 15.35
C ASP A 91 5.57 -0.58 16.39
N HIS A 92 4.31 -0.20 16.57
CA HIS A 92 3.40 -0.92 17.46
C HIS A 92 3.14 -2.37 16.99
N LEU A 93 2.86 -2.58 15.70
CA LEU A 93 2.65 -3.92 15.12
C LEU A 93 3.93 -4.77 15.15
N GLY A 94 5.08 -4.17 15.06
CA GLY A 94 6.40 -4.82 15.05
C GLY A 94 6.99 -5.07 16.43
N GLU A 95 6.36 -4.59 17.50
CA GLU A 95 6.86 -4.73 18.87
C GLU A 95 6.66 -6.16 19.39
N VAL A 96 7.77 -6.83 19.69
CA VAL A 96 7.75 -8.19 20.26
C VAL A 96 7.55 -8.14 21.77
N GLN A 97 6.43 -8.67 22.24
CA GLN A 97 6.10 -8.73 23.67
C GLN A 97 6.46 -10.08 24.30
N PRO A 98 6.83 -10.13 25.60
CA PRO A 98 7.20 -11.39 26.27
C PRO A 98 6.09 -12.43 26.30
N TRP A 99 4.84 -12.01 26.36
CA TRP A 99 3.65 -12.87 26.44
C TRP A 99 3.21 -13.46 25.08
N MET A 100 3.75 -12.97 23.97
CA MET A 100 3.43 -13.44 22.62
C MET A 100 3.89 -14.90 22.44
N ASP A 101 3.07 -15.68 21.78
CA ASP A 101 3.44 -16.99 21.28
C ASP A 101 4.44 -16.90 20.10
N ARG A 102 4.87 -18.03 19.58
CA ARG A 102 5.84 -18.08 18.49
C ARG A 102 5.31 -17.42 17.21
N GLY A 103 4.06 -17.68 16.85
CA GLY A 103 3.44 -17.15 15.64
C GLY A 103 3.27 -15.63 15.73
N GLN A 104 2.80 -15.13 16.88
CA GLN A 104 2.67 -13.70 17.14
C GLN A 104 4.03 -12.97 17.08
N LYS A 105 5.08 -13.55 17.65
CA LYS A 105 6.46 -13.01 17.57
C LYS A 105 6.98 -12.98 16.13
N GLU A 106 6.68 -14.02 15.36
CA GLU A 106 7.07 -14.12 13.95
C GLU A 106 6.34 -13.06 13.10
N SER A 107 5.05 -12.86 13.34
CA SER A 107 4.25 -11.81 12.70
C SER A 107 4.77 -10.42 13.06
N ALA A 108 5.04 -10.12 14.33
CA ALA A 108 5.62 -8.83 14.74
C ALA A 108 6.95 -8.54 14.03
N ARG A 109 7.86 -9.50 13.99
CA ARG A 109 9.12 -9.36 13.21
C ARG A 109 8.87 -9.16 11.72
N GLY A 110 7.82 -9.77 11.18
CA GLY A 110 7.37 -9.58 9.81
C GLY A 110 6.93 -8.16 9.54
N PHE A 111 6.13 -7.55 10.42
CA PHE A 111 5.74 -6.14 10.34
C PHE A 111 6.95 -5.19 10.37
N ALA A 112 7.94 -5.46 11.21
CA ALA A 112 9.17 -4.68 11.23
C ALA A 112 9.97 -4.78 9.92
N ARG A 113 9.97 -5.94 9.26
CA ARG A 113 10.57 -6.10 7.92
C ARG A 113 9.75 -5.39 6.84
N LEU A 114 8.41 -5.46 6.92
CA LEU A 114 7.49 -4.80 6.00
C LEU A 114 7.67 -3.27 6.06
N GLN A 115 7.77 -2.69 7.25
CA GLN A 115 8.07 -1.27 7.46
C GLN A 115 9.33 -0.83 6.70
N LYS A 116 10.44 -1.58 6.85
CA LYS A 116 11.70 -1.30 6.14
C LYS A 116 11.55 -1.40 4.62
N LEU A 117 10.71 -2.32 4.13
CA LEU A 117 10.43 -2.45 2.71
C LEU A 117 9.66 -1.25 2.18
N PHE A 118 8.65 -0.76 2.90
CA PHE A 118 7.92 0.45 2.54
C PHE A 118 8.84 1.66 2.44
N HIS A 119 9.69 1.90 3.43
CA HIS A 119 10.67 3.01 3.40
C HIS A 119 11.66 2.94 2.22
N ARG A 120 11.95 1.75 1.70
CA ARG A 120 12.79 1.60 0.51
C ARG A 120 12.06 1.83 -0.81
N ARG A 121 10.72 1.81 -0.81
CA ARG A 121 9.89 1.86 -2.02
C ARG A 121 9.13 3.15 -2.21
N TYR A 122 8.92 3.88 -1.14
CA TYR A 122 8.06 5.05 -1.11
C TYR A 122 8.74 6.22 -0.42
N GLU A 123 8.38 7.43 -0.85
CA GLU A 123 8.89 8.69 -0.30
C GLU A 123 8.01 9.19 0.85
N GLU A 124 6.69 9.02 0.71
CA GLU A 124 5.71 9.38 1.73
C GLU A 124 4.86 8.15 2.09
N LEU A 125 4.54 8.01 3.36
CA LEU A 125 3.83 6.85 3.90
C LEU A 125 2.68 7.26 4.81
N ALA A 126 1.59 6.49 4.77
CA ALA A 126 0.47 6.63 5.70
C ALA A 126 -0.27 5.30 5.89
N VAL A 127 -0.99 5.20 7.00
CA VAL A 127 -2.00 4.16 7.22
C VAL A 127 -3.37 4.82 7.20
N TYR A 128 -4.29 4.25 6.44
CA TYR A 128 -5.70 4.65 6.46
C TYR A 128 -6.54 3.50 6.98
N ARG A 129 -7.51 3.83 7.79
CA ARG A 129 -8.39 2.86 8.43
C ARG A 129 -9.83 3.25 8.15
N CYS A 130 -10.63 2.31 7.64
CA CYS A 130 -12.03 2.51 7.30
C CYS A 130 -12.93 1.88 8.37
N GLU A 131 -13.51 2.70 9.24
CA GLU A 131 -14.51 2.25 10.18
C GLU A 131 -15.86 2.05 9.45
N THR A 132 -16.32 0.82 9.39
CA THR A 132 -17.52 0.45 8.62
C THR A 132 -18.80 0.39 9.47
N GLY A 133 -18.68 0.54 10.80
CA GLY A 133 -19.78 0.25 11.74
C GLY A 133 -20.05 -1.25 11.89
N THR A 134 -19.23 -2.11 11.31
CA THR A 134 -19.27 -3.58 11.43
C THR A 134 -17.96 -4.11 11.99
N ALA A 135 -17.87 -5.42 12.22
CA ALA A 135 -16.65 -6.07 12.67
C ALA A 135 -15.51 -5.99 11.64
N GLU A 136 -15.81 -5.78 10.37
CA GLU A 136 -14.80 -5.73 9.28
C GLU A 136 -14.25 -4.31 9.15
N VAL A 137 -12.96 -4.14 9.40
CA VAL A 137 -12.26 -2.86 9.33
C VAL A 137 -11.13 -2.94 8.30
N PRO A 138 -11.34 -2.42 7.07
CA PRO A 138 -10.27 -2.29 6.09
C PRO A 138 -9.16 -1.37 6.57
N VAL A 139 -7.91 -1.84 6.47
CA VAL A 139 -6.70 -1.11 6.84
C VAL A 139 -5.77 -1.06 5.63
N TYR A 140 -5.41 0.15 5.23
CA TYR A 140 -4.56 0.44 4.06
C TYR A 140 -3.20 0.94 4.53
N PHE A 141 -2.15 0.21 4.20
CA PHE A 141 -0.75 0.61 4.36
C PHE A 141 -0.27 1.11 3.01
N VAL A 142 -0.10 2.40 2.82
CA VAL A 142 0.16 2.97 1.50
C VAL A 142 1.31 3.96 1.50
N GLY A 143 1.88 4.14 0.33
CA GLY A 143 2.90 5.14 0.08
C GLY A 143 2.86 5.70 -1.33
N VAL A 144 3.55 6.79 -1.53
CA VAL A 144 3.69 7.49 -2.81
C VAL A 144 5.11 7.36 -3.33
N ASN A 145 5.25 7.06 -4.60
CA ASN A 145 6.50 7.11 -5.37
C ASN A 145 6.21 7.61 -6.80
N GLU A 146 7.19 7.51 -7.69
CA GLU A 146 7.07 7.93 -9.08
C GLU A 146 5.94 7.25 -9.87
N ASN A 147 5.41 6.13 -9.38
CA ASN A 147 4.29 5.40 -10.00
C ASN A 147 2.92 5.76 -9.38
N GLY A 148 2.89 6.73 -8.46
CA GLY A 148 1.69 7.16 -7.75
C GLY A 148 1.52 6.48 -6.39
N LEU A 149 0.30 6.50 -5.87
CA LEU A 149 -0.08 5.91 -4.60
C LEU A 149 -0.33 4.41 -4.75
N SER A 150 0.31 3.60 -3.91
CA SER A 150 0.05 2.16 -3.87
C SER A 150 0.43 1.56 -2.51
N GLY A 151 0.10 0.31 -2.29
CA GLY A 151 0.45 -0.39 -1.05
C GLY A 151 -0.36 -1.64 -0.80
N LEU A 152 -0.62 -1.93 0.46
CA LEU A 152 -1.32 -3.12 0.91
C LEU A 152 -2.63 -2.78 1.61
N LEU A 153 -3.64 -3.59 1.34
CA LEU A 153 -4.91 -3.62 2.06
C LEU A 153 -5.01 -4.94 2.82
N THR A 154 -5.46 -4.86 4.06
CA THR A 154 -5.97 -6.02 4.80
C THR A 154 -7.28 -5.65 5.49
N VAL A 155 -8.05 -6.64 5.92
CA VAL A 155 -9.27 -6.44 6.71
C VAL A 155 -9.03 -6.99 8.10
N ASN A 156 -9.12 -6.13 9.10
CA ASN A 156 -9.07 -6.51 10.50
C ASN A 156 -10.48 -6.88 10.99
N ILE A 157 -10.66 -8.01 11.64
CA ILE A 157 -11.94 -8.43 12.22
C ILE A 157 -11.93 -8.09 13.69
N GLU A 158 -12.74 -7.12 14.08
CA GLU A 158 -12.84 -6.59 15.44
C GLU A 158 -14.23 -6.86 16.03
N THR A 159 -14.30 -7.37 17.26
CA THR A 159 -15.56 -7.64 17.99
C THR A 159 -15.64 -6.86 19.30
#